data_78010091941f82d218931aa3647fbcd8
#
_entry.id   78010091941f82d218931aa3647fbcd8
#
_cell.length_a   1.000
_cell.length_b   1.000
_cell.length_c   1.000
_cell.angle_alpha   90.00
_cell.angle_beta   90.00
_cell.angle_gamma   90.00
#
_symmetry.space_group_name_H-M   'P 1'
#
loop_
_entity.id
_entity.type
_entity.pdbx_description
1 polymer ?
#
loop_
_entity_poly.entity_id
_entity_poly.type
_entity_poly.pdbx_seq_one_letter_code
_entity_poly.pdbx_strand_id
1 'polypeptide(L)'
;LGGGLAELISQHIEGYSAVAEVTGASVENMGLVHRQDSDLAIALADTVHQAYNGGERFNGNKLDVLAIASLYPNAVQIVTLADSGITSLADLAGKRVSVGAPGSGTEVNAKALLETNGMSFDDFDERGLNFNESADAIRDGDIDAAFWSVGPPTSSIVSLATTRDIALIPLSEKEIANARAEVPVFAPYKLRSGTYEGVD
;
A
#
# COMPACT_ATOMS: atom_id res chain seq x y z
N LEU A 1 -12.91 -6.77 0.75
CA LEU A 1 -12.46 -8.13 0.40
C LEU A 1 -12.68 -9.10 1.57
N GLY A 2 -12.21 -8.80 2.79
CA GLY A 2 -12.37 -9.66 3.97
C GLY A 2 -13.82 -10.04 4.25
N GLY A 3 -14.76 -9.08 4.23
CA GLY A 3 -16.19 -9.36 4.43
C GLY A 3 -16.75 -10.33 3.40
N GLY A 4 -16.45 -10.15 2.11
CA GLY A 4 -16.89 -11.08 1.06
C GLY A 4 -16.31 -12.48 1.22
N LEU A 5 -15.03 -12.60 1.65
CA LEU A 5 -14.43 -13.90 1.93
C LEU A 5 -15.08 -14.58 3.13
N ALA A 6 -15.32 -13.83 4.21
CA ALA A 6 -16.00 -14.35 5.40
C ALA A 6 -17.42 -14.86 5.09
N GLU A 7 -18.15 -14.11 4.24
CA GLU A 7 -19.47 -14.52 3.75
C GLU A 7 -19.40 -15.82 2.95
N LEU A 8 -18.47 -15.94 2.00
CA LEU A 8 -18.28 -17.15 1.19
C LEU A 8 -17.93 -18.37 2.06
N ILE A 9 -17.04 -18.22 3.05
CA ILE A 9 -16.69 -19.29 3.98
C ILE A 9 -17.94 -19.75 4.74
N SER A 10 -18.69 -18.81 5.31
CA SER A 10 -19.87 -19.11 6.12
C SER A 10 -21.01 -19.74 5.30
N GLN A 11 -21.13 -19.41 4.02
CA GLN A 11 -22.17 -19.95 3.14
C GLN A 11 -21.82 -21.29 2.50
N HIS A 12 -20.55 -21.54 2.24
CA HIS A 12 -20.14 -22.67 1.40
C HIS A 12 -19.28 -23.72 2.10
N ILE A 13 -18.81 -23.47 3.32
CA ILE A 13 -18.02 -24.45 4.07
C ILE A 13 -18.83 -24.91 5.28
N GLU A 14 -19.36 -26.13 5.19
CA GLU A 14 -20.20 -26.72 6.25
C GLU A 14 -19.43 -26.80 7.59
N GLY A 15 -20.08 -26.36 8.66
CA GLY A 15 -19.50 -26.36 10.01
C GLY A 15 -18.58 -25.16 10.32
N TYR A 16 -18.41 -24.21 9.38
CA TYR A 16 -17.63 -23.00 9.60
C TYR A 16 -18.49 -21.75 9.55
N SER A 17 -18.13 -20.79 10.42
CA SER A 17 -18.65 -19.42 10.39
C SER A 17 -17.47 -18.47 10.49
N ALA A 18 -17.38 -17.48 9.58
CA ALA A 18 -16.30 -16.53 9.55
C ALA A 18 -16.82 -15.10 9.75
N VAL A 19 -16.04 -14.29 10.46
CA VAL A 19 -16.28 -12.88 10.69
C VAL A 19 -15.05 -12.09 10.22
N ALA A 20 -15.27 -11.00 9.50
CA ALA A 20 -14.18 -10.11 9.09
C ALA A 20 -13.99 -9.02 10.14
N GLU A 21 -12.76 -8.85 10.60
CA GLU A 21 -12.36 -7.81 11.52
C GLU A 21 -11.56 -6.72 10.80
N VAL A 22 -11.70 -5.47 11.25
CA VAL A 22 -10.92 -4.33 10.78
C VAL A 22 -9.70 -4.19 11.68
N THR A 23 -8.52 -4.09 11.08
CA THR A 23 -7.22 -4.02 11.75
C THR A 23 -6.42 -2.82 11.25
N GLY A 24 -5.24 -2.58 11.82
CA GLY A 24 -4.23 -1.65 11.32
C GLY A 24 -3.49 -2.11 10.05
N ALA A 25 -3.98 -3.13 9.37
CA ALA A 25 -3.51 -3.70 8.11
C ALA A 25 -2.36 -4.73 8.25
N SER A 26 -1.47 -4.81 7.22
CA SER A 26 -0.64 -5.99 6.97
C SER A 26 0.27 -6.40 8.12
N VAL A 27 0.90 -5.46 8.81
CA VAL A 27 1.86 -5.79 9.89
C VAL A 27 1.13 -6.37 11.10
N GLU A 28 0.03 -5.73 11.52
CA GLU A 28 -0.81 -6.23 12.61
C GLU A 28 -1.40 -7.61 12.26
N ASN A 29 -1.87 -7.77 11.03
CA ASN A 29 -2.44 -9.02 10.54
C ASN A 29 -1.48 -10.20 10.66
N MET A 30 -0.20 -10.01 10.35
CA MET A 30 0.81 -11.05 10.54
C MET A 30 1.00 -11.42 12.01
N GLY A 31 0.97 -10.43 12.89
CA GLY A 31 1.01 -10.65 14.35
C GLY A 31 -0.20 -11.43 14.88
N LEU A 32 -1.41 -11.08 14.42
CA LEU A 32 -2.65 -11.75 14.83
C LEU A 32 -2.65 -13.23 14.43
N VAL A 33 -2.29 -13.54 13.18
CA VAL A 33 -2.20 -14.93 12.71
C VAL A 33 -1.12 -15.71 13.47
N HIS A 34 0.06 -15.12 13.67
CA HIS A 34 1.14 -15.76 14.41
C HIS A 34 0.75 -16.13 15.85
N ARG A 35 0.00 -15.26 16.54
CA ARG A 35 -0.48 -15.51 17.92
C ARG A 35 -1.76 -16.35 17.97
N GLN A 36 -2.31 -16.74 16.83
CA GLN A 36 -3.58 -17.43 16.69
C GLN A 36 -4.79 -16.63 17.23
N ASP A 37 -4.68 -15.30 17.22
CA ASP A 37 -5.79 -14.39 17.51
C ASP A 37 -6.74 -14.26 16.30
N SER A 38 -6.25 -14.61 15.10
CA SER A 38 -7.01 -14.74 13.85
C SER A 38 -6.56 -15.99 13.09
N ASP A 39 -7.50 -16.70 12.47
CA ASP A 39 -7.20 -17.90 11.69
C ASP A 39 -6.64 -17.57 10.30
N LEU A 40 -7.13 -16.49 9.70
CA LEU A 40 -6.79 -16.05 8.35
C LEU A 40 -6.54 -14.53 8.33
N ALA A 41 -5.64 -14.10 7.47
CA ALA A 41 -5.42 -12.67 7.22
C ALA A 41 -5.12 -12.36 5.76
N ILE A 42 -5.43 -11.14 5.34
CA ILE A 42 -5.05 -10.59 4.04
C ILE A 42 -3.92 -9.61 4.30
N ALA A 43 -2.81 -9.78 3.58
CA ALA A 43 -1.63 -8.92 3.72
C ALA A 43 -0.93 -8.71 2.37
N LEU A 44 -0.11 -7.69 2.28
CA LEU A 44 0.77 -7.47 1.14
C LEU A 44 1.93 -8.47 1.17
N ALA A 45 2.37 -8.92 0.00
CA ALA A 45 3.35 -9.99 -0.13
C ALA A 45 4.73 -9.64 0.45
N ASP A 46 5.15 -8.37 0.37
CA ASP A 46 6.38 -7.87 0.99
C ASP A 46 6.33 -7.94 2.52
N THR A 47 5.20 -7.59 3.12
CA THR A 47 5.00 -7.71 4.58
C THR A 47 5.00 -9.17 5.02
N VAL A 48 4.36 -10.07 4.25
CA VAL A 48 4.41 -11.53 4.50
C VAL A 48 5.84 -12.05 4.41
N HIS A 49 6.59 -11.61 3.39
CA HIS A 49 8.01 -11.96 3.23
C HIS A 49 8.87 -11.49 4.42
N GLN A 50 8.66 -10.25 4.89
CA GLN A 50 9.35 -9.74 6.07
C GLN A 50 8.96 -10.52 7.35
N ALA A 51 7.68 -10.82 7.54
CA ALA A 51 7.20 -11.59 8.69
C ALA A 51 7.86 -12.98 8.75
N TYR A 52 7.89 -13.69 7.61
CA TYR A 52 8.46 -15.02 7.51
C TYR A 52 9.98 -15.03 7.72
N ASN A 53 10.70 -14.01 7.24
CA ASN A 53 12.16 -13.93 7.32
C ASN A 53 12.71 -13.19 8.53
N GLY A 54 11.87 -12.54 9.34
CA GLY A 54 12.29 -11.73 10.47
C GLY A 54 12.84 -10.36 10.02
N GLY A 55 12.10 -9.68 9.15
CA GLY A 55 12.46 -8.33 8.70
C GLY A 55 12.37 -7.27 9.79
N GLU A 56 12.81 -6.04 9.48
CA GLU A 56 12.91 -4.91 10.40
C GLU A 56 11.60 -4.64 11.15
N ARG A 57 10.46 -4.68 10.45
CA ARG A 57 9.12 -4.44 11.04
C ARG A 57 8.73 -5.46 12.11
N PHE A 58 9.42 -6.59 12.15
CA PHE A 58 9.22 -7.66 13.14
C PHE A 58 10.40 -7.80 14.10
N ASN A 59 11.26 -6.78 14.17
CA ASN A 59 12.43 -6.71 15.07
C ASN A 59 13.35 -7.94 14.95
N GLY A 60 13.53 -8.47 13.75
CA GLY A 60 14.32 -9.67 13.50
C GLY A 60 13.62 -10.99 13.84
N ASN A 61 12.40 -10.95 14.39
CA ASN A 61 11.66 -12.14 14.77
C ASN A 61 10.95 -12.74 13.56
N LYS A 62 11.17 -14.02 13.30
CA LYS A 62 10.41 -14.79 12.32
C LYS A 62 9.05 -15.15 12.88
N LEU A 63 8.00 -14.87 12.14
CA LEU A 63 6.66 -15.25 12.50
C LEU A 63 6.28 -16.58 11.85
N ASP A 64 5.55 -17.41 12.59
CA ASP A 64 4.99 -18.66 12.08
C ASP A 64 3.70 -18.35 11.31
N VAL A 65 3.84 -18.10 10.02
CA VAL A 65 2.75 -17.78 9.09
C VAL A 65 2.93 -18.53 7.78
N LEU A 66 1.82 -18.95 7.18
CA LEU A 66 1.79 -19.69 5.92
C LEU A 66 0.94 -18.94 4.88
N ALA A 67 1.42 -18.89 3.65
CA ALA A 67 0.64 -18.36 2.54
C ALA A 67 -0.30 -19.42 1.96
N ILE A 68 -1.59 -19.11 1.85
CA ILE A 68 -2.60 -19.98 1.26
C ILE A 68 -2.78 -19.69 -0.22
N ALA A 69 -2.86 -18.41 -0.59
CA ALA A 69 -3.08 -17.98 -1.97
C ALA A 69 -2.53 -16.57 -2.22
N SER A 70 -2.18 -16.31 -3.48
CA SER A 70 -1.98 -14.96 -4.00
C SER A 70 -3.24 -14.55 -4.75
N LEU A 71 -3.85 -13.43 -4.38
CA LEU A 71 -5.15 -13.01 -4.89
C LEU A 71 -5.05 -12.16 -6.16
N TYR A 72 -4.41 -10.99 -6.06
CA TYR A 72 -4.23 -10.06 -7.17
C TYR A 72 -3.05 -9.14 -6.92
N PRO A 73 -2.45 -8.54 -7.97
CA PRO A 73 -1.37 -7.58 -7.78
C PRO A 73 -1.90 -6.27 -7.20
N ASN A 74 -1.17 -5.74 -6.22
CA ASN A 74 -1.33 -4.37 -5.75
C ASN A 74 -0.26 -3.50 -6.39
N ALA A 75 -0.67 -2.38 -6.99
CA ALA A 75 0.26 -1.41 -7.53
C ALA A 75 0.61 -0.37 -6.46
N VAL A 76 1.89 -0.02 -6.36
CA VAL A 76 2.30 1.19 -5.66
C VAL A 76 1.98 2.36 -6.57
N GLN A 77 1.05 3.20 -6.13
CA GLN A 77 0.57 4.37 -6.85
C GLN A 77 0.91 5.61 -6.01
N ILE A 78 1.57 6.57 -6.60
CA ILE A 78 1.89 7.84 -5.93
C ILE A 78 1.07 8.92 -6.63
N VAL A 79 0.12 9.49 -5.89
CA VAL A 79 -0.88 10.43 -6.41
C VAL A 79 -0.60 11.83 -5.91
N THR A 80 -0.74 12.80 -6.79
CA THR A 80 -0.64 14.24 -6.52
C THR A 80 -1.68 15.00 -7.35
N LEU A 81 -1.84 16.31 -7.13
CA LEU A 81 -2.62 17.16 -8.04
C LEU A 81 -1.82 17.42 -9.32
N ALA A 82 -2.50 17.51 -10.46
CA ALA A 82 -1.88 17.71 -11.75
C ALA A 82 -1.07 19.02 -11.86
N ASP A 83 -1.47 20.05 -11.10
CA ASP A 83 -0.81 21.35 -11.02
C ASP A 83 0.25 21.48 -9.91
N SER A 84 0.53 20.40 -9.17
CA SER A 84 1.48 20.40 -8.04
C SER A 84 2.93 20.64 -8.42
N GLY A 85 3.30 20.36 -9.68
CA GLY A 85 4.68 20.35 -10.15
C GLY A 85 5.52 19.17 -9.69
N ILE A 86 4.92 18.16 -9.01
CA ILE A 86 5.59 16.94 -8.56
C ILE A 86 5.49 15.91 -9.70
N THR A 87 6.63 15.51 -10.27
CA THR A 87 6.69 14.64 -11.46
C THR A 87 7.60 13.42 -11.28
N SER A 88 8.36 13.36 -10.17
CA SER A 88 9.29 12.29 -9.86
C SER A 88 9.35 12.02 -8.36
N LEU A 89 9.97 10.90 -7.93
CA LEU A 89 10.22 10.62 -6.52
C LEU A 89 11.04 11.74 -5.84
N ALA A 90 12.03 12.28 -6.53
CA ALA A 90 12.89 13.32 -5.98
C ALA A 90 12.14 14.62 -5.66
N ASP A 91 11.04 14.91 -6.36
CA ASP A 91 10.22 16.10 -6.12
C ASP A 91 9.40 16.02 -4.82
N LEU A 92 9.35 14.84 -4.17
CA LEU A 92 8.72 14.67 -2.87
C LEU A 92 9.52 15.34 -1.73
N ALA A 93 10.81 15.62 -1.94
CA ALA A 93 11.65 16.28 -0.95
C ALA A 93 11.06 17.61 -0.49
N GLY A 94 10.93 17.78 0.83
CA GLY A 94 10.34 18.97 1.46
C GLY A 94 8.83 19.12 1.29
N LYS A 95 8.12 18.17 0.71
CA LYS A 95 6.67 18.15 0.56
C LYS A 95 5.98 17.49 1.77
N ARG A 96 4.67 17.66 1.88
CA ARG A 96 3.81 16.95 2.84
C ARG A 96 3.31 15.68 2.16
N VAL A 97 3.74 14.52 2.62
CA VAL A 97 3.50 13.25 1.91
C VAL A 97 2.87 12.22 2.84
N SER A 98 1.72 11.67 2.47
CA SER A 98 1.15 10.52 3.15
C SER A 98 1.79 9.22 2.65
N VAL A 99 2.33 8.45 3.57
CA VAL A 99 2.98 7.15 3.28
C VAL A 99 2.07 5.94 3.59
N GLY A 100 0.81 6.20 3.89
CA GLY A 100 -0.16 5.20 4.35
C GLY A 100 -0.34 5.23 5.86
N ALA A 101 -1.35 4.53 6.35
CA ALA A 101 -1.59 4.42 7.80
C ALA A 101 -0.40 3.75 8.50
N PRO A 102 -0.09 4.14 9.75
CA PRO A 102 0.99 3.51 10.52
C PRO A 102 0.80 2.00 10.63
N GLY A 103 1.86 1.23 10.37
CA GLY A 103 1.82 -0.24 10.35
C GLY A 103 1.13 -0.86 9.14
N SER A 104 0.72 -0.06 8.15
CA SER A 104 0.14 -0.56 6.92
C SER A 104 1.21 -1.15 5.97
N GLY A 105 0.79 -2.06 5.07
CA GLY A 105 1.67 -2.51 3.99
C GLY A 105 2.02 -1.38 3.01
N THR A 106 1.21 -0.33 2.91
CA THR A 106 1.52 0.87 2.11
C THR A 106 2.72 1.61 2.68
N GLU A 107 2.78 1.82 3.99
CA GLU A 107 3.93 2.42 4.67
C GLU A 107 5.20 1.58 4.45
N VAL A 108 5.10 0.24 4.56
CA VAL A 108 6.23 -0.67 4.28
C VAL A 108 6.72 -0.52 2.84
N ASN A 109 5.80 -0.50 1.87
CA ASN A 109 6.15 -0.35 0.45
C ASN A 109 6.71 1.03 0.12
N ALA A 110 6.14 2.09 0.70
CA ALA A 110 6.65 3.46 0.53
C ALA A 110 8.09 3.58 1.05
N LYS A 111 8.34 3.06 2.28
CA LYS A 111 9.68 3.03 2.88
C LYS A 111 10.67 2.30 1.97
N ALA A 112 10.35 1.07 1.58
CA ALA A 112 11.22 0.25 0.75
C ALA A 112 11.52 0.90 -0.62
N LEU A 113 10.50 1.47 -1.29
CA LEU A 113 10.69 2.15 -2.56
C LEU A 113 11.59 3.38 -2.44
N LEU A 114 11.41 4.18 -1.41
CA LEU A 114 12.18 5.40 -1.18
C LEU A 114 13.62 5.08 -0.81
N GLU A 115 13.86 4.21 0.17
CA GLU A 115 15.19 3.86 0.66
C GLU A 115 16.06 3.24 -0.45
N THR A 116 15.50 2.35 -1.26
CA THR A 116 16.21 1.75 -2.40
C THR A 116 16.55 2.76 -3.49
N ASN A 117 15.92 3.92 -3.48
CA ASN A 117 16.18 5.03 -4.39
C ASN A 117 16.87 6.23 -3.74
N GLY A 118 17.44 6.04 -2.54
CA GLY A 118 18.27 7.02 -1.87
C GLY A 118 17.50 8.14 -1.18
N MET A 119 16.23 7.92 -0.87
CA MET A 119 15.38 8.82 -0.08
C MET A 119 14.93 8.13 1.21
N SER A 120 14.51 8.91 2.19
CA SER A 120 13.94 8.44 3.44
C SER A 120 12.72 9.27 3.84
N PHE A 121 12.02 8.87 4.88
CA PHE A 121 10.91 9.66 5.42
C PHE A 121 11.37 10.99 6.04
N ASP A 122 12.66 11.13 6.35
CA ASP A 122 13.23 12.39 6.87
C ASP A 122 13.39 13.47 5.78
N ASP A 123 13.27 13.11 4.49
CA ASP A 123 13.42 14.04 3.37
C ASP A 123 12.16 14.90 3.12
N PHE A 124 11.03 14.59 3.78
CA PHE A 124 9.75 15.28 3.59
C PHE A 124 8.92 15.31 4.89
N ASP A 125 7.85 16.08 4.92
CA ASP A 125 6.90 16.09 6.05
C ASP A 125 5.96 14.88 5.95
N GLU A 126 6.31 13.81 6.67
CA GLU A 126 5.59 12.54 6.68
C GLU A 126 4.21 12.67 7.32
N ARG A 127 3.22 12.05 6.70
CA ARG A 127 1.86 11.89 7.23
C ARG A 127 1.44 10.42 7.20
N GLY A 128 0.95 9.92 8.32
CA GLY A 128 0.42 8.55 8.45
C GLY A 128 -1.10 8.53 8.30
N LEU A 129 -1.61 8.54 7.06
CA LEU A 129 -3.04 8.60 6.77
C LEU A 129 -3.53 7.35 6.04
N ASN A 130 -4.77 6.91 6.31
CA ASN A 130 -5.39 5.88 5.49
C ASN A 130 -5.79 6.40 4.10
N PHE A 131 -6.27 5.53 3.22
CA PHE A 131 -6.55 5.87 1.82
C PHE A 131 -7.62 6.97 1.65
N ASN A 132 -8.66 6.97 2.46
CA ASN A 132 -9.70 7.99 2.38
C ASN A 132 -9.20 9.33 2.95
N GLU A 133 -8.56 9.29 4.10
CA GLU A 133 -7.93 10.47 4.70
C GLU A 133 -6.88 11.10 3.78
N SER A 134 -6.07 10.28 3.09
CA SER A 134 -5.08 10.76 2.11
C SER A 134 -5.75 11.45 0.92
N ALA A 135 -6.83 10.87 0.38
CA ALA A 135 -7.58 11.46 -0.72
C ALA A 135 -8.23 12.79 -0.31
N ASP A 136 -8.83 12.84 0.88
CA ASP A 136 -9.42 14.06 1.43
C ASP A 136 -8.36 15.14 1.67
N ALA A 137 -7.22 14.79 2.25
CA ALA A 137 -6.11 15.71 2.51
C ALA A 137 -5.47 16.28 1.23
N ILE A 138 -5.35 15.49 0.14
CA ILE A 138 -4.93 15.99 -1.18
C ILE A 138 -5.97 16.97 -1.73
N ARG A 139 -7.26 16.59 -1.70
CA ARG A 139 -8.37 17.43 -2.18
C ARG A 139 -8.38 18.78 -1.49
N ASP A 140 -8.19 18.80 -0.19
CA ASP A 140 -8.27 19.98 0.66
C ASP A 140 -6.96 20.78 0.71
N GLY A 141 -5.87 20.25 0.12
CA GLY A 141 -4.56 20.89 0.05
C GLY A 141 -3.74 20.79 1.35
N ASP A 142 -4.09 19.86 2.23
CA ASP A 142 -3.37 19.61 3.48
C ASP A 142 -2.08 18.80 3.28
N ILE A 143 -2.05 17.97 2.21
CA ILE A 143 -0.85 17.25 1.76
C ILE A 143 -0.65 17.44 0.26
N ASP A 144 0.59 17.22 -0.21
CA ASP A 144 1.00 17.47 -1.59
C ASP A 144 1.01 16.19 -2.44
N ALA A 145 1.26 15.03 -1.82
CA ALA A 145 1.24 13.72 -2.47
C ALA A 145 0.92 12.61 -1.46
N ALA A 146 0.52 11.44 -1.97
CA ALA A 146 0.35 10.27 -1.11
C ALA A 146 0.59 8.96 -1.86
N PHE A 147 0.95 7.93 -1.08
CA PHE A 147 1.17 6.56 -1.54
C PHE A 147 -0.07 5.70 -1.34
N TRP A 148 -0.36 4.87 -2.33
CA TRP A 148 -1.33 3.79 -2.30
C TRP A 148 -0.67 2.49 -2.74
N SER A 149 -0.73 1.43 -1.92
CA SER A 149 -0.33 0.07 -2.32
C SER A 149 -1.58 -0.81 -2.37
N VAL A 150 -2.30 -0.73 -3.47
CA VAL A 150 -3.62 -1.35 -3.62
C VAL A 150 -3.92 -1.67 -5.09
N GLY A 151 -4.84 -2.60 -5.33
CA GLY A 151 -5.31 -2.94 -6.67
C GLY A 151 -6.04 -1.77 -7.35
N PRO A 152 -5.58 -1.30 -8.51
CA PRO A 152 -6.27 -0.27 -9.28
C PRO A 152 -7.46 -0.87 -10.08
N PRO A 153 -8.56 -0.10 -10.32
CA PRO A 153 -8.84 1.23 -9.76
C PRO A 153 -9.24 1.16 -8.28
N THR A 154 -8.85 2.17 -7.51
CA THR A 154 -9.17 2.30 -6.09
C THR A 154 -10.21 3.38 -5.87
N SER A 155 -11.24 3.10 -5.08
CA SER A 155 -12.39 4.00 -4.88
C SER A 155 -12.01 5.38 -4.35
N SER A 156 -11.03 5.48 -3.44
CA SER A 156 -10.58 6.76 -2.91
C SER A 156 -9.88 7.63 -3.97
N ILE A 157 -9.06 7.03 -4.86
CA ILE A 157 -8.43 7.74 -5.98
C ILE A 157 -9.49 8.11 -7.04
N VAL A 158 -10.43 7.19 -7.35
CA VAL A 158 -11.55 7.49 -8.26
C VAL A 158 -12.36 8.68 -7.74
N SER A 159 -12.73 8.69 -6.46
CA SER A 159 -13.46 9.81 -5.85
C SER A 159 -12.68 11.13 -5.90
N LEU A 160 -11.37 11.09 -5.65
CA LEU A 160 -10.51 12.27 -5.76
C LEU A 160 -10.48 12.80 -7.21
N ALA A 161 -10.29 11.92 -8.20
CA ALA A 161 -10.22 12.26 -9.62
C ALA A 161 -11.52 12.90 -10.16
N THR A 162 -12.69 12.59 -9.57
CA THR A 162 -13.95 13.25 -9.97
C THR A 162 -14.08 14.71 -9.49
N THR A 163 -13.26 15.13 -8.53
CA THR A 163 -13.33 16.46 -7.91
C THR A 163 -12.11 17.34 -8.15
N ARG A 164 -10.98 16.74 -8.48
CA ARG A 164 -9.70 17.43 -8.72
C ARG A 164 -8.95 16.75 -9.86
N ASP A 165 -8.25 17.54 -10.65
CA ASP A 165 -7.31 17.02 -11.64
C ASP A 165 -6.09 16.43 -10.92
N ILE A 166 -5.88 15.13 -11.08
CA ILE A 166 -4.79 14.39 -10.43
C ILE A 166 -3.72 13.95 -11.43
N ALA A 167 -2.54 13.68 -10.92
CA ALA A 167 -1.46 13.01 -11.65
C ALA A 167 -0.93 11.82 -10.84
N LEU A 168 -0.47 10.80 -11.55
CA LEU A 168 0.31 9.71 -10.97
C LEU A 168 1.78 9.96 -11.26
N ILE A 169 2.62 9.84 -10.23
CA ILE A 169 4.07 9.99 -10.37
C ILE A 169 4.63 8.68 -10.94
N PRO A 170 5.19 8.69 -12.17
CA PRO A 170 5.75 7.49 -12.77
C PRO A 170 7.09 7.14 -12.12
N LEU A 171 7.36 5.84 -12.01
CA LEU A 171 8.67 5.33 -11.63
C LEU A 171 9.49 5.05 -12.89
N SER A 172 10.74 5.50 -12.90
CA SER A 172 11.70 5.16 -13.96
C SER A 172 12.10 3.68 -13.89
N GLU A 173 12.60 3.14 -15.00
CA GLU A 173 13.13 1.76 -15.06
C GLU A 173 14.24 1.53 -14.01
N LYS A 174 15.06 2.55 -13.74
CA LYS A 174 16.12 2.48 -12.73
C LYS A 174 15.55 2.38 -11.33
N GLU A 175 14.55 3.19 -10.98
CA GLU A 175 13.89 3.16 -9.67
C GLU A 175 13.20 1.81 -9.43
N ILE A 176 12.53 1.27 -10.44
CA ILE A 176 11.93 -0.06 -10.40
C ILE A 176 13.01 -1.14 -10.22
N ALA A 177 14.13 -1.05 -10.94
CA ALA A 177 15.21 -2.03 -10.83
C ALA A 177 15.86 -2.01 -9.45
N ASN A 178 16.11 -0.82 -8.87
CA ASN A 178 16.62 -0.66 -7.52
C ASN A 178 15.69 -1.32 -6.48
N ALA A 179 14.40 -1.00 -6.54
CA ALA A 179 13.42 -1.55 -5.61
C ALA A 179 13.33 -3.08 -5.70
N ARG A 180 13.40 -3.67 -6.90
CA ARG A 180 13.37 -5.12 -7.11
C ARG A 180 14.62 -5.85 -6.62
N ALA A 181 15.77 -5.19 -6.62
CA ALA A 181 17.02 -5.78 -6.13
C ALA A 181 16.95 -6.08 -4.62
N GLU A 182 16.28 -5.21 -3.85
CA GLU A 182 16.17 -5.35 -2.40
C GLU A 182 14.87 -6.03 -1.96
N VAL A 183 13.79 -5.88 -2.74
CA VAL A 183 12.49 -6.46 -2.44
C VAL A 183 12.06 -7.45 -3.54
N PRO A 184 12.38 -8.74 -3.41
CA PRO A 184 12.19 -9.74 -4.48
C PRO A 184 10.74 -9.95 -4.93
N VAL A 185 9.78 -9.55 -4.12
CA VAL A 185 8.35 -9.66 -4.44
C VAL A 185 7.81 -8.49 -5.27
N PHE A 186 8.60 -7.42 -5.47
CA PHE A 186 8.21 -6.33 -6.35
C PHE A 186 8.33 -6.75 -7.82
N ALA A 187 7.37 -6.31 -8.62
CA ALA A 187 7.34 -6.50 -10.06
C ALA A 187 6.93 -5.21 -10.77
N PRO A 188 7.42 -4.94 -11.99
CA PRO A 188 6.94 -3.82 -12.77
C PRO A 188 5.43 -3.95 -13.00
N TYR A 189 4.71 -2.86 -12.79
CA TYR A 189 3.29 -2.79 -13.06
C TYR A 189 3.00 -1.54 -13.90
N LYS A 190 2.28 -1.72 -15.00
CA LYS A 190 1.84 -0.61 -15.85
C LYS A 190 0.34 -0.40 -15.68
N LEU A 191 -0.03 0.73 -15.13
CA LEU A 191 -1.42 1.17 -15.14
C LEU A 191 -1.88 1.40 -16.59
N ARG A 192 -3.12 1.02 -16.86
CA ARG A 192 -3.72 1.29 -18.17
C ARG A 192 -4.18 2.74 -18.21
N SER A 193 -3.98 3.39 -19.37
CA SER A 193 -4.59 4.70 -19.65
C SER A 193 -6.10 4.64 -19.39
N GLY A 194 -6.65 5.69 -18.80
CA GLY A 194 -8.06 5.76 -18.44
C GLY A 194 -8.46 4.93 -17.21
N THR A 195 -7.50 4.40 -16.42
CA THR A 195 -7.81 3.77 -15.13
C THR A 195 -8.45 4.76 -14.16
N TYR A 196 -8.00 6.00 -14.18
CA TYR A 196 -8.58 7.13 -13.45
C TYR A 196 -8.92 8.25 -14.43
N GLU A 197 -9.97 9.03 -14.13
CA GLU A 197 -10.40 10.16 -14.95
C GLU A 197 -9.28 11.19 -15.05
N GLY A 198 -8.97 11.66 -16.26
CA GLY A 198 -7.94 12.67 -16.51
C GLY A 198 -6.48 12.18 -16.41
N VAL A 199 -6.26 10.88 -16.19
CA VAL A 199 -4.90 10.28 -16.11
C VAL A 199 -4.67 9.38 -17.31
N ASP A 200 -3.65 9.70 -18.14
CA ASP A 200 -3.23 8.98 -19.34
C ASP A 200 -2.06 8.01 -19.10
#